data_15cc94fe1a780710a2b5cd143ad007b3
#
_entry.id   15cc94fe1a780710a2b5cd143ad007b3
#
_cell.length_a   1.000
_cell.length_b   1.000
_cell.length_c   1.000
_cell.angle_alpha   90.00
_cell.angle_beta   90.00
_cell.angle_gamma   90.00
#
_symmetry.space_group_name_H-M   'P 1'
#
loop_
_entity.id
_entity.type
_entity.pdbx_description
1 polymer ?
#
loop_
_entity_poly.entity_id
_entity_poly.type
_entity_poly.pdbx_seq_one_letter_code
_entity_poly.pdbx_strand_id
1 'polypeptide(L)'
;MQAKWQSDGLGGVIFRKIRSFRLHIMSSCIRWYYHCDIPYSVDVSGCYFNHKGFGVVINPLVKIGRNVDIQHSVTIGENTRGVPIIGNNVVIGAKATIIGDIHIGDNVIIGAGAVVVKDVPSNCTVAGVPARKIN
;
A
#
# COMPACT_ATOMS: atom_id res chain seq x y z
N MET A 1 16.38 -40.60 7.68
CA MET A 1 17.59 -40.03 7.06
C MET A 1 17.14 -38.84 6.20
N GLN A 2 17.21 -37.64 6.72
CA GLN A 2 16.84 -36.45 5.98
C GLN A 2 18.11 -35.89 5.33
N ALA A 3 18.11 -35.85 4.00
CA ALA A 3 19.19 -35.25 3.23
C ALA A 3 19.10 -33.73 3.38
N LYS A 4 20.06 -33.18 4.08
CA LYS A 4 20.28 -31.74 4.24
C LYS A 4 20.87 -31.22 2.92
N TRP A 5 20.01 -30.60 2.10
CA TRP A 5 20.49 -29.89 0.91
C TRP A 5 21.12 -28.56 1.32
N GLN A 6 22.42 -28.62 1.60
CA GLN A 6 23.28 -27.44 1.58
C GLN A 6 23.61 -27.16 0.11
N SER A 7 22.95 -26.19 -0.47
CA SER A 7 23.32 -25.65 -1.79
C SER A 7 23.73 -24.18 -1.64
N ASP A 8 24.85 -23.96 -0.96
CA ASP A 8 25.57 -22.71 -1.04
C ASP A 8 26.56 -22.77 -2.23
N GLY A 9 26.02 -22.84 -3.42
CA GLY A 9 26.75 -22.86 -4.68
C GLY A 9 26.17 -21.83 -5.67
N LEU A 10 26.95 -21.51 -6.70
CA LEU A 10 26.62 -20.56 -7.79
C LEU A 10 25.14 -20.65 -8.26
N GLY A 11 24.53 -21.84 -8.21
CA GLY A 11 23.13 -22.06 -8.55
C GLY A 11 22.14 -21.29 -7.69
N GLY A 12 22.34 -21.19 -6.37
CA GLY A 12 21.46 -20.45 -5.48
C GLY A 12 21.46 -18.93 -5.72
N VAL A 13 22.61 -18.39 -6.12
CA VAL A 13 22.75 -16.96 -6.47
C VAL A 13 22.08 -16.67 -7.81
N ILE A 14 22.20 -17.59 -8.78
CA ILE A 14 21.58 -17.47 -10.11
C ILE A 14 20.05 -17.56 -9.97
N PHE A 15 19.50 -18.53 -9.21
CA PHE A 15 18.08 -18.66 -8.99
C PHE A 15 17.47 -17.45 -8.26
N ARG A 16 18.17 -16.86 -7.27
CA ARG A 16 17.72 -15.61 -6.61
C ARG A 16 17.74 -14.43 -7.59
N LYS A 17 18.76 -14.29 -8.43
CA LYS A 17 18.82 -13.25 -9.48
C LYS A 17 17.71 -13.41 -10.51
N ILE A 18 17.43 -14.63 -10.97
CA ILE A 18 16.37 -14.91 -11.95
C ILE A 18 14.99 -14.64 -11.33
N ARG A 19 14.76 -15.02 -10.07
CA ARG A 19 13.50 -14.74 -9.35
C ARG A 19 13.31 -13.24 -9.14
N SER A 20 14.36 -12.53 -8.75
CA SER A 20 14.36 -11.07 -8.62
C SER A 20 14.11 -10.38 -9.96
N PHE A 21 14.72 -10.86 -11.03
CA PHE A 21 14.57 -10.33 -12.38
C PHE A 21 13.15 -10.52 -12.92
N ARG A 22 12.53 -11.72 -12.71
CA ARG A 22 11.14 -11.98 -13.10
C ARG A 22 10.16 -11.11 -12.32
N LEU A 23 10.39 -10.89 -11.01
CA LEU A 23 9.59 -10.01 -10.18
C LEU A 23 9.71 -8.55 -10.64
N HIS A 24 10.90 -8.10 -11.05
CA HIS A 24 11.11 -6.75 -11.60
C HIS A 24 10.39 -6.54 -12.93
N ILE A 25 10.47 -7.49 -13.85
CA ILE A 25 9.77 -7.40 -15.14
C ILE A 25 8.24 -7.40 -14.91
N MET A 26 7.75 -8.30 -14.06
CA MET A 26 6.32 -8.40 -13.77
C MET A 26 5.79 -7.15 -13.07
N SER A 27 6.53 -6.59 -12.11
CA SER A 27 6.17 -5.33 -11.47
C SER A 27 6.21 -4.16 -12.45
N SER A 28 7.19 -4.11 -13.36
CA SER A 28 7.28 -3.08 -14.40
C SER A 28 6.12 -3.17 -15.39
N CYS A 29 5.72 -4.36 -15.81
CA CYS A 29 4.55 -4.56 -16.69
C CYS A 29 3.26 -4.12 -15.99
N ILE A 30 3.08 -4.44 -14.72
CA ILE A 30 1.92 -4.04 -13.92
C ILE A 30 1.91 -2.51 -13.76
N ARG A 31 3.04 -1.89 -13.44
CA ARG A 31 3.18 -0.43 -13.36
C ARG A 31 2.82 0.24 -14.69
N TRP A 32 3.30 -0.29 -15.78
CA TRP A 32 3.05 0.27 -17.11
C TRP A 32 1.61 0.12 -17.55
N TYR A 33 0.98 -1.05 -17.31
CA TYR A 33 -0.38 -1.33 -17.76
C TYR A 33 -1.47 -0.69 -16.89
N TYR A 34 -1.29 -0.68 -15.56
CA TYR A 34 -2.27 -0.12 -14.62
C TYR A 34 -1.91 1.27 -14.11
N HIS A 35 -0.77 1.82 -14.53
CA HIS A 35 -0.26 3.10 -14.05
C HIS A 35 -0.21 3.18 -12.52
N CYS A 36 0.08 2.07 -11.85
CA CYS A 36 0.18 1.99 -10.40
C CYS A 36 1.63 1.82 -9.96
N ASP A 37 1.96 2.31 -8.78
CA ASP A 37 3.25 2.09 -8.13
C ASP A 37 3.04 1.51 -6.74
N ILE A 38 2.92 0.18 -6.70
CA ILE A 38 2.78 -0.59 -5.46
C ILE A 38 4.04 -1.45 -5.33
N PRO A 39 4.96 -1.08 -4.42
CA PRO A 39 6.18 -1.84 -4.21
C PRO A 39 5.90 -3.23 -3.66
N TYR A 40 6.66 -4.22 -4.12
CA TYR A 40 6.55 -5.60 -3.64
C TYR A 40 6.92 -5.78 -2.16
N SER A 41 7.55 -4.77 -1.54
CA SER A 41 7.90 -4.76 -0.11
C SER A 41 6.72 -4.45 0.81
N VAL A 42 5.66 -3.86 0.28
CA VAL A 42 4.45 -3.56 1.06
C VAL A 42 3.58 -4.80 1.12
N ASP A 43 3.18 -5.19 2.33
CA ASP A 43 2.21 -6.26 2.50
C ASP A 43 0.81 -5.73 2.21
N VAL A 44 0.29 -6.09 1.05
CA VAL A 44 -1.06 -5.75 0.60
C VAL A 44 -1.98 -6.98 0.57
N SER A 45 -1.59 -8.08 1.22
CA SER A 45 -2.36 -9.33 1.22
C SER A 45 -3.75 -9.19 1.84
N GLY A 46 -3.94 -8.20 2.71
CA GLY A 46 -5.22 -7.86 3.32
C GLY A 46 -5.99 -6.73 2.62
N CYS A 47 -5.56 -6.31 1.43
CA CYS A 47 -6.15 -5.18 0.71
C CYS A 47 -7.01 -5.63 -0.47
N TYR A 48 -8.07 -4.87 -0.72
CA TYR A 48 -8.89 -4.97 -1.93
C TYR A 48 -8.65 -3.74 -2.81
N PHE A 49 -8.23 -3.97 -4.06
CA PHE A 49 -8.00 -2.89 -5.00
C PHE A 49 -9.14 -2.82 -6.00
N ASN A 50 -9.98 -1.81 -5.87
CA ASN A 50 -11.01 -1.53 -6.86
C ASN A 50 -10.38 -1.01 -8.16
N HIS A 51 -11.03 -1.30 -9.28
CA HIS A 51 -10.51 -0.97 -10.61
C HIS A 51 -9.07 -1.48 -10.85
N LYS A 52 -8.72 -2.64 -10.26
CA LYS A 52 -7.39 -3.28 -10.39
C LYS A 52 -6.24 -2.38 -9.91
N GLY A 53 -6.51 -1.45 -8.99
CA GLY A 53 -5.49 -0.54 -8.45
C GLY A 53 -5.01 0.54 -9.42
N PHE A 54 -5.80 0.87 -10.45
CA PHE A 54 -5.40 1.87 -11.44
C PHE A 54 -5.01 3.19 -10.79
N GLY A 55 -3.79 3.67 -11.09
CA GLY A 55 -3.25 4.92 -10.58
C GLY A 55 -2.93 4.95 -9.08
N VAL A 56 -2.94 3.80 -8.40
CA VAL A 56 -2.60 3.74 -6.98
C VAL A 56 -1.07 3.83 -6.79
N VAL A 57 -0.65 4.69 -5.89
CA VAL A 57 0.77 4.87 -5.51
C VAL A 57 0.92 4.68 -4.02
N ILE A 58 1.78 3.75 -3.60
CA ILE A 58 2.04 3.44 -2.19
C ILE A 58 3.55 3.51 -1.91
N ASN A 59 3.94 4.25 -0.88
CA ASN A 59 5.34 4.29 -0.44
C ASN A 59 5.75 2.93 0.14
N PRO A 60 6.97 2.43 -0.13
CA PRO A 60 7.44 1.10 0.29
C PRO A 60 7.52 0.86 1.79
N LEU A 61 7.47 1.89 2.62
CA LEU A 61 7.54 1.80 4.08
C LEU A 61 6.17 1.84 4.77
N VAL A 62 5.09 2.05 4.03
CA VAL A 62 3.72 2.11 4.55
C VAL A 62 3.32 0.77 5.15
N LYS A 63 2.66 0.81 6.30
CA LYS A 63 2.05 -0.36 6.92
C LYS A 63 0.53 -0.28 6.76
N ILE A 64 -0.05 -1.38 6.27
CA ILE A 64 -1.49 -1.45 6.01
C ILE A 64 -2.05 -2.68 6.74
N GLY A 65 -3.16 -2.49 7.44
CA GLY A 65 -3.86 -3.54 8.14
C GLY A 65 -4.64 -4.48 7.20
N ARG A 66 -5.60 -5.19 7.75
CA ARG A 66 -6.43 -6.15 7.01
C ARG A 66 -7.77 -5.54 6.61
N ASN A 67 -8.36 -6.10 5.57
CA ASN A 67 -9.67 -5.67 5.05
C ASN A 67 -9.70 -4.18 4.71
N VAL A 68 -8.67 -3.73 3.99
CA VAL A 68 -8.55 -2.34 3.54
C VAL A 68 -8.98 -2.25 2.08
N ASP A 69 -10.02 -1.47 1.83
CA ASP A 69 -10.54 -1.21 0.49
C ASP A 69 -9.90 0.05 -0.09
N ILE A 70 -9.18 -0.09 -1.19
CA ILE A 70 -8.44 1.00 -1.83
C ILE A 70 -9.02 1.24 -3.22
N GLN A 71 -9.60 2.43 -3.40
CA GLN A 71 -10.13 2.85 -4.69
C GLN A 71 -9.00 3.30 -5.64
N HIS A 72 -9.35 3.57 -6.89
CA HIS A 72 -8.39 4.02 -7.91
C HIS A 72 -7.77 5.39 -7.58
N SER A 73 -6.54 5.60 -8.07
CA SER A 73 -5.79 6.87 -7.96
C SER A 73 -5.57 7.35 -6.53
N VAL A 74 -5.53 6.43 -5.58
CA VAL A 74 -5.16 6.71 -4.19
C VAL A 74 -3.65 6.86 -4.07
N THR A 75 -3.20 7.84 -3.31
CA THR A 75 -1.79 8.04 -2.98
C THR A 75 -1.58 7.89 -1.47
N ILE A 76 -0.66 7.00 -1.09
CA ILE A 76 -0.24 6.81 0.31
C ILE A 76 1.27 7.06 0.36
N GLY A 77 1.67 8.22 0.85
CA GLY A 77 3.02 8.73 0.70
C GLY A 77 3.66 9.18 2.01
N GLU A 78 4.95 9.46 1.91
CA GLU A 78 5.75 10.02 2.99
C GLU A 78 5.77 11.54 2.98
N ASN A 79 6.16 12.11 4.10
CA ASN A 79 6.68 13.45 4.22
C ASN A 79 8.04 13.41 4.96
N THR A 80 8.58 14.57 5.30
CA THR A 80 9.87 14.66 6.02
C THR A 80 9.88 14.00 7.41
N ARG A 81 8.72 13.62 7.95
CA ARG A 81 8.58 13.02 9.31
C ARG A 81 8.39 11.51 9.25
N GLY A 82 7.81 10.97 8.18
CA GLY A 82 7.58 9.54 8.04
C GLY A 82 6.43 9.18 7.12
N VAL A 83 5.92 7.97 7.27
CA VAL A 83 4.91 7.34 6.42
C VAL A 83 3.65 6.99 7.21
N PRO A 84 2.49 6.91 6.56
CA PRO A 84 1.25 6.52 7.23
C PRO A 84 1.27 5.07 7.73
N ILE A 85 0.56 4.85 8.86
CA ILE A 85 0.16 3.53 9.32
C ILE A 85 -1.35 3.46 9.23
N ILE A 86 -1.86 2.46 8.50
CA ILE A 86 -3.30 2.30 8.25
C ILE A 86 -3.80 1.08 9.01
N GLY A 87 -4.86 1.25 9.77
CA GLY A 87 -5.52 0.22 10.56
C GLY A 87 -6.32 -0.77 9.72
N ASN A 88 -7.20 -1.50 10.39
CA ASN A 88 -8.04 -2.54 9.78
C ASN A 88 -9.42 -2.01 9.37
N ASN A 89 -10.07 -2.69 8.42
CA ASN A 89 -11.43 -2.34 7.97
C ASN A 89 -11.53 -0.88 7.49
N VAL A 90 -10.52 -0.38 6.80
CA VAL A 90 -10.47 1.00 6.32
C VAL A 90 -10.93 1.06 4.87
N VAL A 91 -11.78 2.04 4.56
CA VAL A 91 -12.19 2.33 3.18
C VAL A 91 -11.54 3.63 2.73
N ILE A 92 -10.79 3.59 1.62
CA ILE A 92 -10.09 4.74 1.07
C ILE A 92 -10.72 5.09 -0.27
N GLY A 93 -11.45 6.19 -0.29
CA GLY A 93 -12.16 6.69 -1.46
C GLY A 93 -11.22 7.09 -2.61
N ALA A 94 -11.76 7.08 -3.83
CA ALA A 94 -11.00 7.39 -5.03
C ALA A 94 -10.30 8.75 -4.97
N LYS A 95 -9.06 8.81 -5.47
CA LYS A 95 -8.22 10.02 -5.48
C LYS A 95 -7.91 10.59 -4.08
N ALA A 96 -8.12 9.82 -3.01
CA ALA A 96 -7.68 10.25 -1.69
C ALA A 96 -6.15 10.25 -1.60
N THR A 97 -5.62 11.20 -0.85
CA THR A 97 -4.18 11.36 -0.60
C THR A 97 -3.93 11.31 0.90
N ILE A 98 -3.09 10.37 1.34
CA ILE A 98 -2.75 10.15 2.75
C ILE A 98 -1.24 10.32 2.87
N ILE A 99 -0.78 11.35 3.57
CA ILE A 99 0.65 11.71 3.59
C ILE A 99 1.13 12.02 5.00
N GLY A 100 2.29 11.47 5.32
CA GLY A 100 3.06 11.82 6.51
C GLY A 100 3.07 10.76 7.59
N ASP A 101 3.75 11.07 8.68
CA ASP A 101 3.80 10.26 9.89
C ASP A 101 2.49 10.38 10.65
N ILE A 102 1.47 9.65 10.18
CA ILE A 102 0.11 9.70 10.72
C ILE A 102 -0.47 8.31 10.90
N HIS A 103 -1.39 8.18 11.84
CA HIS A 103 -2.13 6.96 12.11
C HIS A 103 -3.58 7.09 11.66
N ILE A 104 -4.01 6.14 10.84
CA ILE A 104 -5.42 5.94 10.49
C ILE A 104 -5.91 4.76 11.33
N GLY A 105 -6.87 5.01 12.19
CA GLY A 105 -7.44 3.99 13.07
C GLY A 105 -8.26 2.94 12.34
N ASP A 106 -8.82 2.00 13.09
CA ASP A 106 -9.67 0.94 12.54
C ASP A 106 -11.07 1.46 12.19
N ASN A 107 -11.73 0.82 11.24
CA ASN A 107 -13.10 1.13 10.80
C ASN A 107 -13.27 2.60 10.34
N VAL A 108 -12.27 3.14 9.67
CA VAL A 108 -12.26 4.51 9.15
C VAL A 108 -12.74 4.52 7.70
N ILE A 109 -13.52 5.53 7.36
CA ILE A 109 -13.90 5.82 5.97
C ILE A 109 -13.25 7.14 5.56
N ILE A 110 -12.42 7.10 4.52
CA ILE A 110 -11.82 8.29 3.91
C ILE A 110 -12.56 8.60 2.63
N GLY A 111 -13.19 9.76 2.57
CA GLY A 111 -13.97 10.20 1.42
C GLY A 111 -13.12 10.38 0.16
N ALA A 112 -13.76 10.27 -1.01
CA ALA A 112 -13.10 10.50 -2.29
C ALA A 112 -12.49 11.91 -2.36
N GLY A 113 -11.27 12.02 -2.91
CA GLY A 113 -10.55 13.30 -3.03
C GLY A 113 -10.07 13.90 -1.71
N ALA A 114 -10.22 13.22 -0.59
CA ALA A 114 -9.77 13.74 0.70
C ALA A 114 -8.24 13.79 0.78
N VAL A 115 -7.71 14.83 1.44
CA VAL A 115 -6.28 14.95 1.73
C VAL A 115 -6.07 14.83 3.24
N VAL A 116 -5.57 13.68 3.67
CA VAL A 116 -5.38 13.33 5.08
C VAL A 116 -3.92 13.58 5.46
N VAL A 117 -3.70 14.53 6.36
CA VAL A 117 -2.37 14.96 6.83
C VAL A 117 -2.26 14.98 8.36
N LYS A 118 -3.25 14.40 9.04
CA LYS A 118 -3.32 14.28 10.50
C LYS A 118 -3.90 12.93 10.88
N ASP A 119 -3.64 12.48 12.08
CA ASP A 119 -4.22 11.27 12.64
C ASP A 119 -5.73 11.25 12.55
N VAL A 120 -6.26 10.08 12.26
CA VAL A 120 -7.70 9.82 12.17
C VAL A 120 -8.07 8.76 13.20
N PRO A 121 -8.87 9.09 14.21
CA PRO A 121 -9.28 8.11 15.22
C PRO A 121 -10.18 7.03 14.59
N SER A 122 -10.24 5.88 15.25
CA SER A 122 -11.08 4.76 14.80
C SER A 122 -12.58 5.13 14.77
N ASN A 123 -13.32 4.40 13.96
CA ASN A 123 -14.78 4.48 13.86
C ASN A 123 -15.29 5.87 13.44
N CYS A 124 -14.64 6.50 12.48
CA CYS A 124 -15.11 7.79 11.97
C CYS A 124 -14.95 7.92 10.46
N THR A 125 -15.66 8.87 9.90
CA THR A 125 -15.55 9.25 8.48
C THR A 125 -14.89 10.61 8.38
N VAL A 126 -13.91 10.72 7.47
CA VAL A 126 -13.22 11.98 7.16
C VAL A 126 -13.32 12.31 5.68
N ALA A 127 -13.45 13.60 5.35
CA ALA A 127 -13.47 14.06 3.97
C ALA A 127 -12.95 15.50 3.85
N GLY A 128 -12.67 15.93 2.62
CA GLY A 128 -12.26 17.30 2.31
C GLY A 128 -10.76 17.50 2.20
N VAL A 129 -10.36 18.76 1.91
CA VAL A 129 -8.96 19.20 1.74
C VAL A 129 -8.72 20.45 2.59
N PRO A 130 -7.96 20.35 3.71
CA PRO A 130 -7.53 19.13 4.39
C PRO A 130 -8.72 18.35 4.97
N ALA A 131 -8.57 17.04 5.12
CA ALA A 131 -9.64 16.17 5.61
C ALA A 131 -10.06 16.55 7.04
N ARG A 132 -11.37 16.53 7.26
CA ARG A 132 -12.02 16.76 8.55
C ARG A 132 -12.99 15.64 8.86
N LYS A 133 -13.18 15.35 10.14
CA LYS A 133 -14.20 14.42 10.59
C LYS A 133 -15.58 14.98 10.22
N ILE A 134 -16.40 14.14 9.58
CA ILE A 134 -17.78 14.47 9.20
C ILE A 134 -18.80 13.59 9.91
N ASN A 135 -18.36 12.46 10.47
CA ASN A 135 -19.19 11.58 11.30
C ASN A 135 -18.30 10.78 12.28
#